data_d1041a1eb33de0d36f02bcb90a2040d9
#
_entry.id   d1041a1eb33de0d36f02bcb90a2040d9
#
_cell.length_a   1.000
_cell.length_b   1.000
_cell.length_c   1.000
_cell.angle_alpha   90.00
_cell.angle_beta   90.00
_cell.angle_gamma   90.00
#
_symmetry.space_group_name_H-M   'P 1'
#
loop_
_entity.id
_entity.type
_entity.pdbx_description
1 polymer ?
#
loop_
_entity_poly.entity_id
_entity_poly.type
_entity_poly.pdbx_seq_one_letter_code
_entity_poly.pdbx_strand_id
1 'polypeptide(L)'
;MKKNLSLFVLLSLSTFTQKKYQLEIEPSAKISQNVIQDYNLQIEKEVSKIYSKEEMFGLMNKMMNGTSVQGKNGENDLKELMNGFFGEDYISKMMDIMFKYYKIEIEKINYISENKAYVKVKLGFPVNLDEIKNISSIDKMLKKAEENSKKLEAAFKKKTGKTMEEYSKSISEKDEKAIEKYFKIMGEIQMEMMEEELAKMTKNGKYVGRKEILEANRKNGKWVIESPNFGY
;
A
#
# COMPACT_ATOMS: atom_id res chain seq x y z
N MET A 1 38.78 -29.84 -20.13
CA MET A 1 37.87 -29.42 -19.04
C MET A 1 38.36 -28.09 -18.48
N LYS A 2 37.77 -26.97 -18.91
CA LYS A 2 38.07 -25.63 -18.34
C LYS A 2 37.06 -25.37 -17.23
N LYS A 3 37.56 -25.31 -15.99
CA LYS A 3 36.75 -24.92 -14.81
C LYS A 3 36.54 -23.43 -14.89
N ASN A 4 35.27 -23.01 -15.12
CA ASN A 4 34.85 -21.65 -14.95
C ASN A 4 34.83 -21.33 -13.46
N LEU A 5 35.87 -20.64 -12.99
CA LEU A 5 35.90 -20.04 -11.68
C LEU A 5 35.01 -18.82 -11.72
N SER A 6 33.78 -18.95 -11.22
CA SER A 6 32.91 -17.83 -10.97
C SER A 6 33.50 -17.03 -9.81
N LEU A 7 34.14 -15.92 -10.13
CA LEU A 7 34.76 -15.02 -9.14
C LEU A 7 33.62 -14.20 -8.49
N PHE A 8 33.08 -14.72 -7.40
CA PHE A 8 32.21 -13.91 -6.51
C PHE A 8 33.12 -12.87 -5.84
N VAL A 9 33.14 -11.66 -6.40
CA VAL A 9 33.70 -10.50 -5.73
C VAL A 9 32.74 -10.04 -4.68
N LEU A 10 32.81 -10.60 -3.48
CA LEU A 10 32.21 -10.05 -2.26
C LEU A 10 33.06 -8.82 -1.87
N LEU A 11 32.69 -7.67 -2.42
CA LEU A 11 33.21 -6.38 -1.98
C LEU A 11 32.57 -6.01 -0.66
N SER A 12 33.21 -6.37 0.44
CA SER A 12 32.99 -5.78 1.75
C SER A 12 33.56 -4.35 1.75
N LEU A 13 32.73 -3.38 1.35
CA LEU A 13 33.02 -1.97 1.59
C LEU A 13 32.55 -1.59 3.00
N SER A 14 33.45 -1.72 3.94
CA SER A 14 33.37 -1.08 5.25
C SER A 14 33.34 0.45 5.06
N THR A 15 32.36 1.10 5.70
CA THR A 15 32.16 2.54 5.90
C THR A 15 31.26 3.30 4.92
N PHE A 16 30.14 2.70 4.47
CA PHE A 16 28.97 3.49 4.02
C PHE A 16 27.71 2.81 4.52
N THR A 17 26.75 3.58 4.97
CA THR A 17 25.41 3.14 5.42
C THR A 17 24.98 1.84 4.78
N GLN A 18 24.82 0.78 5.59
CA GLN A 18 24.46 -0.57 5.12
C GLN A 18 23.29 -0.47 4.16
N LYS A 19 23.57 -0.65 2.87
CA LYS A 19 22.51 -0.74 1.87
C LYS A 19 21.64 -1.95 2.22
N LYS A 20 20.35 -1.72 2.38
CA LYS A 20 19.38 -2.72 2.82
C LYS A 20 19.03 -3.77 1.75
N TYR A 21 19.72 -3.81 0.62
CA TYR A 21 19.43 -4.72 -0.50
C TYR A 21 20.70 -5.31 -1.12
N GLN A 22 20.53 -6.43 -1.81
CA GLN A 22 21.60 -7.09 -2.55
C GLN A 22 21.86 -6.36 -3.87
N LEU A 23 23.15 -6.22 -4.21
CA LEU A 23 23.59 -5.66 -5.48
C LEU A 23 24.32 -6.72 -6.27
N GLU A 24 23.86 -6.98 -7.49
CA GLU A 24 24.55 -7.86 -8.44
C GLU A 24 24.86 -7.08 -9.73
N ILE A 25 26.02 -7.39 -10.31
CA ILE A 25 26.46 -6.80 -11.56
C ILE A 25 26.94 -7.94 -12.42
N GLU A 26 26.26 -8.19 -13.53
CA GLU A 26 26.68 -9.18 -14.49
C GLU A 26 28.05 -8.78 -15.08
N PRO A 27 28.95 -9.72 -15.34
CA PRO A 27 30.27 -9.42 -15.93
C PRO A 27 30.18 -8.67 -17.28
N SER A 28 29.09 -8.85 -18.01
CA SER A 28 28.80 -8.18 -19.27
C SER A 28 28.37 -6.73 -19.12
N ALA A 29 27.94 -6.32 -17.93
CA ALA A 29 27.35 -4.99 -17.70
C ALA A 29 28.36 -3.85 -17.82
N LYS A 30 29.68 -4.12 -17.65
CA LYS A 30 30.79 -3.15 -17.82
C LYS A 30 30.58 -1.83 -17.06
N ILE A 31 29.92 -1.88 -15.90
CA ILE A 31 29.62 -0.69 -15.09
C ILE A 31 30.79 -0.41 -14.19
N SER A 32 31.28 0.82 -14.20
CA SER A 32 32.36 1.22 -13.29
C SER A 32 31.82 1.51 -11.88
N GLN A 33 32.63 1.22 -10.87
CA GLN A 33 32.20 1.34 -9.47
C GLN A 33 31.84 2.77 -9.05
N ASN A 34 32.47 3.77 -9.66
CA ASN A 34 32.23 5.18 -9.34
C ASN A 34 30.83 5.67 -9.72
N VAL A 35 30.13 5.01 -10.68
CA VAL A 35 28.76 5.42 -11.10
C VAL A 35 27.67 4.57 -10.47
N ILE A 36 27.99 3.42 -9.87
CA ILE A 36 26.98 2.50 -9.31
C ILE A 36 26.14 3.17 -8.23
N GLN A 37 26.75 3.99 -7.40
CA GLN A 37 26.02 4.68 -6.33
C GLN A 37 24.98 5.64 -6.88
N ASP A 38 25.32 6.41 -7.91
CA ASP A 38 24.39 7.32 -8.57
C ASP A 38 23.26 6.56 -9.27
N TYR A 39 23.59 5.46 -9.96
CA TYR A 39 22.60 4.59 -10.61
C TYR A 39 21.61 4.00 -9.62
N ASN A 40 22.11 3.51 -8.48
CA ASN A 40 21.23 2.99 -7.42
C ASN A 40 20.30 4.07 -6.88
N LEU A 41 20.78 5.29 -6.64
CA LEU A 41 19.94 6.39 -6.16
C LEU A 41 18.85 6.76 -7.17
N GLN A 42 19.18 6.76 -8.47
CA GLN A 42 18.20 7.00 -9.51
C GLN A 42 17.13 5.91 -9.54
N ILE A 43 17.53 4.63 -9.48
CA ILE A 43 16.61 3.47 -9.44
C ILE A 43 15.74 3.52 -8.19
N GLU A 44 16.31 3.79 -7.02
CA GLU A 44 15.57 3.93 -5.75
C GLU A 44 14.49 5.02 -5.86
N LYS A 45 14.84 6.15 -6.48
CA LYS A 45 13.90 7.26 -6.72
C LYS A 45 12.76 6.86 -7.65
N GLU A 46 13.06 6.15 -8.75
CA GLU A 46 12.03 5.67 -9.68
C GLU A 46 11.12 4.63 -9.04
N VAL A 47 11.67 3.69 -8.26
CA VAL A 47 10.86 2.75 -7.46
C VAL A 47 9.93 3.49 -6.51
N SER A 48 10.46 4.47 -5.75
CA SER A 48 9.66 5.27 -4.83
C SER A 48 8.55 6.06 -5.53
N LYS A 49 8.79 6.52 -6.76
CA LYS A 49 7.80 7.22 -7.56
C LYS A 49 6.66 6.31 -8.00
N ILE A 50 6.98 5.11 -8.55
CA ILE A 50 5.97 4.14 -9.02
C ILE A 50 5.02 3.73 -7.89
N TYR A 51 5.55 3.57 -6.68
CA TYR A 51 4.76 3.21 -5.51
C TYR A 51 4.45 4.41 -4.62
N SER A 52 4.47 5.62 -5.17
CA SER A 52 4.02 6.81 -4.44
C SER A 52 2.51 6.76 -4.19
N LYS A 53 2.06 7.52 -3.20
CA LYS A 53 0.63 7.64 -2.89
C LYS A 53 -0.16 8.09 -4.11
N GLU A 54 0.37 9.06 -4.86
CA GLU A 54 -0.27 9.64 -6.04
C GLU A 54 -0.48 8.60 -7.14
N GLU A 55 0.56 7.83 -7.46
CA GLU A 55 0.48 6.80 -8.50
C GLU A 55 -0.45 5.65 -8.08
N MET A 56 -0.35 5.19 -6.83
CA MET A 56 -1.23 4.15 -6.32
C MET A 56 -2.68 4.61 -6.22
N PHE A 57 -2.92 5.87 -5.86
CA PHE A 57 -4.26 6.45 -5.88
C PHE A 57 -4.81 6.53 -7.31
N GLY A 58 -3.97 6.93 -8.27
CA GLY A 58 -4.31 6.92 -9.68
C GLY A 58 -4.68 5.52 -10.20
N LEU A 59 -3.94 4.49 -9.79
CA LEU A 59 -4.24 3.09 -10.13
C LEU A 59 -5.56 2.64 -9.50
N MET A 60 -5.78 2.92 -8.21
CA MET A 60 -7.02 2.58 -7.54
C MET A 60 -8.22 3.26 -8.20
N ASN A 61 -8.12 4.54 -8.55
CA ASN A 61 -9.16 5.24 -9.29
C ASN A 61 -9.44 4.58 -10.65
N LYS A 62 -8.40 4.18 -11.39
CA LYS A 62 -8.56 3.44 -12.65
C LYS A 62 -9.24 2.08 -12.44
N MET A 63 -8.88 1.35 -11.40
CA MET A 63 -9.52 0.08 -11.06
C MET A 63 -10.99 0.27 -10.68
N MET A 64 -11.29 1.26 -9.87
CA MET A 64 -12.67 1.59 -9.47
C MET A 64 -13.50 2.02 -10.68
N ASN A 65 -12.94 2.79 -11.60
CA ASN A 65 -13.59 3.24 -12.83
C ASN A 65 -13.68 2.10 -13.87
N GLY A 66 -12.73 1.15 -13.87
CA GLY A 66 -12.72 -0.01 -14.79
C GLY A 66 -13.62 -1.18 -14.37
N THR A 67 -14.04 -1.23 -13.12
CA THR A 67 -15.01 -2.23 -12.60
C THR A 67 -16.45 -1.78 -12.74
N SER A 68 -16.72 -0.74 -13.56
CA SER A 68 -18.09 -0.30 -13.82
C SER A 68 -18.92 -1.48 -14.34
N VAL A 69 -19.81 -1.98 -13.49
CA VAL A 69 -20.99 -2.71 -13.92
C VAL A 69 -21.63 -1.86 -15.03
N GLN A 70 -21.80 -2.44 -16.21
CA GLN A 70 -22.29 -1.77 -17.42
C GLN A 70 -23.61 -1.02 -17.19
N GLY A 71 -23.52 0.17 -16.64
CA GLY A 71 -24.59 1.16 -16.54
C GLY A 71 -24.01 2.50 -16.97
N LYS A 72 -24.60 3.11 -17.97
CA LYS A 72 -24.11 4.30 -18.68
C LYS A 72 -23.81 5.56 -17.81
N ASN A 73 -23.93 5.49 -16.49
CA ASN A 73 -23.74 6.62 -15.56
C ASN A 73 -22.86 6.27 -14.34
N GLY A 74 -22.17 5.11 -14.32
CA GLY A 74 -21.58 4.58 -13.08
C GLY A 74 -20.16 5.07 -12.71
N GLU A 75 -19.54 5.97 -13.46
CA GLU A 75 -18.11 6.27 -13.29
C GLU A 75 -17.77 7.15 -12.07
N ASN A 76 -18.74 7.87 -11.54
CA ASN A 76 -18.55 8.71 -10.36
C ASN A 76 -19.21 8.14 -9.09
N ASP A 77 -20.10 7.14 -9.25
CA ASP A 77 -21.07 6.81 -8.21
C ASP A 77 -20.46 6.32 -6.90
N LEU A 78 -19.40 5.47 -6.95
CA LEU A 78 -18.85 4.93 -5.69
C LEU A 78 -18.05 5.99 -4.92
N LYS A 79 -17.25 6.78 -5.62
CA LYS A 79 -16.47 7.87 -4.99
C LYS A 79 -17.40 8.98 -4.49
N GLU A 80 -18.38 9.38 -5.30
CA GLU A 80 -19.38 10.34 -4.92
C GLU A 80 -20.27 9.81 -3.81
N LEU A 81 -20.67 8.54 -3.87
CA LEU A 81 -21.39 7.86 -2.80
C LEU A 81 -20.58 7.83 -1.49
N MET A 82 -19.34 7.40 -1.55
CA MET A 82 -18.47 7.33 -0.36
C MET A 82 -18.18 8.74 0.18
N ASN A 83 -17.90 9.70 -0.68
CA ASN A 83 -17.66 11.07 -0.27
C ASN A 83 -18.94 11.74 0.23
N GLY A 84 -20.10 11.45 -0.37
CA GLY A 84 -21.39 11.92 0.09
C GLY A 84 -21.76 11.37 1.46
N PHE A 85 -21.49 10.11 1.72
CA PHE A 85 -21.78 9.50 3.03
C PHE A 85 -20.76 9.83 4.12
N PHE A 86 -19.44 9.81 3.78
CA PHE A 86 -18.38 9.91 4.79
C PHE A 86 -17.61 11.24 4.76
N GLY A 87 -17.91 12.12 3.81
CA GLY A 87 -17.25 13.41 3.58
C GLY A 87 -16.19 13.37 2.47
N GLU A 88 -15.98 14.50 1.80
CA GLU A 88 -15.15 14.65 0.60
C GLU A 88 -13.70 14.11 0.75
N ASP A 89 -13.17 14.14 1.97
CA ASP A 89 -11.80 13.71 2.27
C ASP A 89 -11.67 12.25 2.71
N TYR A 90 -12.77 11.50 2.79
CA TYR A 90 -12.76 10.16 3.40
C TYR A 90 -11.79 9.21 2.71
N ILE A 91 -11.88 9.09 1.39
CA ILE A 91 -11.01 8.21 0.59
C ILE A 91 -9.55 8.66 0.70
N SER A 92 -9.29 9.97 0.65
CA SER A 92 -7.93 10.50 0.79
C SER A 92 -7.32 10.16 2.14
N LYS A 93 -8.06 10.34 3.23
CA LYS A 93 -7.62 9.99 4.59
C LYS A 93 -7.43 8.50 4.77
N MET A 94 -8.32 7.68 4.23
CA MET A 94 -8.17 6.21 4.23
C MET A 94 -6.87 5.80 3.54
N MET A 95 -6.58 6.38 2.38
CA MET A 95 -5.34 6.14 1.66
C MET A 95 -4.12 6.59 2.44
N ASP A 96 -4.17 7.75 3.11
CA ASP A 96 -3.07 8.23 3.96
C ASP A 96 -2.74 7.22 5.07
N ILE A 97 -3.77 6.70 5.72
CA ILE A 97 -3.60 5.67 6.75
C ILE A 97 -3.00 4.40 6.13
N MET A 98 -3.53 3.92 5.01
CA MET A 98 -3.00 2.73 4.35
C MET A 98 -1.53 2.90 3.97
N PHE A 99 -1.17 4.03 3.34
CA PHE A 99 0.21 4.31 2.93
C PHE A 99 1.17 4.45 4.09
N LYS A 100 0.74 4.99 5.23
CA LYS A 100 1.54 5.07 6.45
C LYS A 100 2.07 3.70 6.91
N TYR A 101 1.32 2.64 6.65
CA TYR A 101 1.65 1.28 7.08
C TYR A 101 2.12 0.37 5.94
N TYR A 102 2.05 0.84 4.70
CA TYR A 102 2.53 0.10 3.54
C TYR A 102 4.05 0.11 3.50
N LYS A 103 4.65 -1.05 3.28
CA LYS A 103 6.10 -1.19 3.22
C LYS A 103 6.55 -1.51 1.80
N ILE A 104 7.49 -0.71 1.31
CA ILE A 104 8.16 -0.93 0.04
C ILE A 104 9.63 -1.18 0.35
N GLU A 105 10.14 -2.30 -0.10
CA GLU A 105 11.51 -2.72 0.16
C GLU A 105 12.15 -3.23 -1.13
N ILE A 106 13.23 -2.60 -1.56
CA ILE A 106 14.06 -3.14 -2.62
C ILE A 106 14.87 -4.31 -2.01
N GLU A 107 14.66 -5.52 -2.50
CA GLU A 107 15.43 -6.69 -2.06
C GLU A 107 16.74 -6.81 -2.83
N LYS A 108 16.73 -6.46 -4.13
CA LYS A 108 17.88 -6.68 -5.02
C LYS A 108 17.82 -5.76 -6.23
N ILE A 109 18.99 -5.27 -6.64
CA ILE A 109 19.20 -4.65 -7.96
C ILE A 109 20.23 -5.51 -8.70
N ASN A 110 19.86 -5.98 -9.89
CA ASN A 110 20.73 -6.77 -10.76
C ASN A 110 20.96 -6.05 -12.09
N TYR A 111 22.16 -5.54 -12.30
CA TYR A 111 22.56 -4.89 -13.55
C TYR A 111 22.95 -5.95 -14.59
N ILE A 112 22.20 -6.01 -15.67
CA ILE A 112 22.39 -6.93 -16.80
C ILE A 112 23.33 -6.32 -17.84
N SER A 113 23.22 -5.01 -18.04
CA SER A 113 24.07 -4.23 -18.93
C SER A 113 24.26 -2.81 -18.40
N GLU A 114 25.04 -2.01 -19.07
CA GLU A 114 25.22 -0.58 -18.78
C GLU A 114 23.89 0.23 -18.79
N ASN A 115 22.90 -0.29 -19.52
CA ASN A 115 21.62 0.42 -19.73
C ASN A 115 20.39 -0.39 -19.26
N LYS A 116 20.57 -1.53 -18.62
CA LYS A 116 19.46 -2.39 -18.18
C LYS A 116 19.73 -3.02 -16.83
N ALA A 117 18.74 -2.93 -15.94
CA ALA A 117 18.75 -3.61 -14.65
C ALA A 117 17.40 -4.23 -14.33
N TYR A 118 17.39 -5.28 -13.50
CA TYR A 118 16.19 -5.81 -12.87
C TYR A 118 16.19 -5.46 -11.39
N VAL A 119 15.06 -4.94 -10.92
CA VAL A 119 14.88 -4.50 -9.54
C VAL A 119 13.83 -5.38 -8.89
N LYS A 120 14.23 -6.16 -7.90
CA LYS A 120 13.32 -6.99 -7.12
C LYS A 120 12.81 -6.19 -5.94
N VAL A 121 11.51 -5.94 -5.93
CA VAL A 121 10.81 -5.17 -4.91
C VAL A 121 9.87 -6.07 -4.14
N LYS A 122 9.84 -5.92 -2.83
CA LYS A 122 8.87 -6.53 -1.93
C LYS A 122 7.90 -5.46 -1.46
N LEU A 123 6.64 -5.70 -1.70
CA LEU A 123 5.53 -4.86 -1.29
C LEU A 123 4.78 -5.56 -0.17
N GLY A 124 4.37 -4.85 0.87
CA GLY A 124 3.71 -5.52 1.97
C GLY A 124 2.83 -4.63 2.83
N PHE A 125 1.73 -5.23 3.30
CA PHE A 125 0.91 -4.70 4.38
C PHE A 125 1.17 -5.44 5.68
N PRO A 126 1.07 -4.76 6.82
CA PRO A 126 1.11 -5.43 8.10
C PRO A 126 -0.10 -6.36 8.24
N VAL A 127 0.12 -7.55 8.75
CA VAL A 127 -0.95 -8.53 8.95
C VAL A 127 -0.79 -9.24 10.29
N ASN A 128 -1.91 -9.61 10.84
CA ASN A 128 -1.96 -10.53 11.96
C ASN A 128 -2.24 -11.95 11.43
N LEU A 129 -1.16 -12.70 11.13
CA LEU A 129 -1.29 -14.07 10.60
C LEU A 129 -2.02 -15.02 11.56
N ASP A 130 -1.88 -14.80 12.87
CA ASP A 130 -2.55 -15.63 13.86
C ASP A 130 -4.05 -15.35 13.87
N GLU A 131 -4.43 -14.10 13.62
CA GLU A 131 -5.82 -13.70 13.44
C GLU A 131 -6.42 -14.28 12.18
N ILE A 132 -5.69 -14.21 11.03
CA ILE A 132 -6.13 -14.79 9.76
C ILE A 132 -6.35 -16.31 9.90
N LYS A 133 -5.45 -17.03 10.57
CA LYS A 133 -5.60 -18.46 10.85
C LYS A 133 -6.78 -18.76 11.76
N ASN A 134 -7.07 -17.85 12.70
CA ASN A 134 -8.19 -17.98 13.62
C ASN A 134 -9.55 -17.70 12.99
N ILE A 135 -9.61 -16.99 11.85
CA ILE A 135 -10.86 -16.69 11.11
C ILE A 135 -11.32 -17.87 10.23
N SER A 136 -10.75 -19.06 10.38
CA SER A 136 -11.04 -20.24 9.54
C SER A 136 -12.47 -20.82 9.66
N SER A 137 -13.31 -20.31 10.54
CA SER A 137 -14.72 -20.73 10.68
C SER A 137 -15.66 -19.52 10.66
N ILE A 138 -16.86 -19.72 10.14
CA ILE A 138 -17.94 -18.72 10.09
C ILE A 138 -18.25 -18.18 11.49
N ASP A 139 -18.27 -19.04 12.51
CA ASP A 139 -18.55 -18.65 13.88
C ASP A 139 -17.52 -17.66 14.45
N LYS A 140 -16.26 -17.85 14.11
CA LYS A 140 -15.20 -16.92 14.52
C LYS A 140 -15.29 -15.59 13.78
N MET A 141 -15.69 -15.61 12.49
CA MET A 141 -15.96 -14.37 11.73
C MET A 141 -17.11 -13.60 12.36
N LEU A 142 -18.22 -14.27 12.70
CA LEU A 142 -19.38 -13.66 13.33
C LEU A 142 -19.02 -13.07 14.70
N LYS A 143 -18.28 -13.80 15.52
CA LYS A 143 -17.81 -13.31 16.83
C LYS A 143 -16.94 -12.05 16.68
N LYS A 144 -16.02 -12.06 15.72
CA LYS A 144 -15.17 -10.88 15.44
C LYS A 144 -15.99 -9.69 14.94
N ALA A 145 -16.97 -9.93 14.07
CA ALA A 145 -17.88 -8.89 13.61
C ALA A 145 -18.67 -8.27 14.77
N GLU A 146 -19.15 -9.11 15.70
CA GLU A 146 -19.84 -8.65 16.92
C GLU A 146 -18.91 -7.84 17.83
N GLU A 147 -17.66 -8.29 18.03
CA GLU A 147 -16.67 -7.53 18.81
C GLU A 147 -16.35 -6.17 18.17
N ASN A 148 -16.22 -6.12 16.84
CA ASN A 148 -15.99 -4.87 16.13
C ASN A 148 -17.21 -3.95 16.18
N SER A 149 -18.43 -4.50 16.10
CA SER A 149 -19.68 -3.74 16.26
C SER A 149 -19.76 -3.11 17.66
N LYS A 150 -19.42 -3.86 18.72
CA LYS A 150 -19.37 -3.34 20.09
C LYS A 150 -18.33 -2.22 20.26
N LYS A 151 -17.15 -2.37 19.63
CA LYS A 151 -16.11 -1.33 19.64
C LYS A 151 -16.60 -0.06 18.94
N LEU A 152 -17.22 -0.22 17.78
CA LEU A 152 -17.78 0.87 16.99
C LEU A 152 -18.85 1.63 17.79
N GLU A 153 -19.79 0.89 18.42
CA GLU A 153 -20.83 1.45 19.28
C GLU A 153 -20.24 2.23 20.46
N ALA A 154 -19.24 1.65 21.14
CA ALA A 154 -18.57 2.31 22.26
C ALA A 154 -17.84 3.59 21.81
N ALA A 155 -17.14 3.56 20.67
CA ALA A 155 -16.46 4.73 20.12
C ALA A 155 -17.46 5.81 19.71
N PHE A 156 -18.58 5.41 19.09
CA PHE A 156 -19.65 6.33 18.72
C PHE A 156 -20.27 7.02 19.94
N LYS A 157 -20.59 6.24 20.98
CA LYS A 157 -21.13 6.79 22.24
C LYS A 157 -20.13 7.73 22.91
N LYS A 158 -18.84 7.39 22.90
CA LYS A 158 -17.79 8.26 23.44
C LYS A 158 -17.72 9.61 22.69
N LYS A 159 -17.90 9.59 21.37
CA LYS A 159 -17.77 10.78 20.50
C LYS A 159 -19.01 11.64 20.51
N THR A 160 -20.20 11.05 20.64
CA THR A 160 -21.50 11.75 20.50
C THR A 160 -22.29 11.88 21.80
N GLY A 161 -21.93 11.11 22.84
CA GLY A 161 -22.71 11.00 24.08
C GLY A 161 -23.96 10.12 23.98
N LYS A 162 -24.29 9.58 22.79
CA LYS A 162 -25.48 8.77 22.49
C LYS A 162 -25.07 7.44 21.86
N THR A 163 -25.91 6.41 22.02
CA THR A 163 -25.79 5.19 21.21
C THR A 163 -26.11 5.48 19.75
N MET A 164 -25.67 4.61 18.83
CA MET A 164 -26.00 4.74 17.41
C MET A 164 -27.50 4.69 17.17
N GLU A 165 -28.23 3.85 17.93
CA GLU A 165 -29.68 3.75 17.87
C GLU A 165 -30.37 5.03 18.39
N GLU A 166 -29.94 5.55 19.55
CA GLU A 166 -30.48 6.81 20.10
C GLU A 166 -30.22 8.00 19.15
N TYR A 167 -29.04 8.02 18.53
CA TYR A 167 -28.67 9.08 17.59
C TYR A 167 -29.50 8.96 16.31
N SER A 168 -29.64 7.77 15.71
CA SER A 168 -30.43 7.56 14.50
C SER A 168 -31.91 7.90 14.72
N LYS A 169 -32.47 7.51 15.86
CA LYS A 169 -33.87 7.90 16.21
C LYS A 169 -34.08 9.42 16.40
N SER A 170 -33.00 10.15 16.71
CA SER A 170 -33.06 11.62 16.84
C SER A 170 -32.92 12.35 15.49
N ILE A 171 -32.64 11.63 14.40
CA ILE A 171 -32.51 12.18 13.05
C ILE A 171 -33.87 12.01 12.33
N SER A 172 -34.41 13.08 11.81
CA SER A 172 -35.54 12.99 10.87
C SER A 172 -35.03 12.50 9.52
N GLU A 173 -35.74 11.57 8.86
CA GLU A 173 -35.44 11.10 7.50
C GLU A 173 -35.33 12.23 6.45
N LYS A 174 -35.86 13.39 6.76
CA LYS A 174 -35.83 14.59 5.90
C LYS A 174 -34.68 15.54 6.25
N ASP A 175 -33.93 15.27 7.31
CA ASP A 175 -32.80 16.11 7.72
C ASP A 175 -31.49 15.61 7.12
N GLU A 176 -31.27 15.94 5.85
CA GLU A 176 -30.05 15.54 5.10
C GLU A 176 -28.76 15.92 5.83
N LYS A 177 -28.69 17.07 6.48
CA LYS A 177 -27.52 17.53 7.23
C LYS A 177 -27.23 16.67 8.46
N ALA A 178 -28.27 16.23 9.15
CA ALA A 178 -28.11 15.35 10.30
C ALA A 178 -27.69 13.94 9.87
N ILE A 179 -28.21 13.47 8.73
CA ILE A 179 -27.79 12.20 8.11
C ILE A 179 -26.32 12.27 7.68
N GLU A 180 -25.93 13.32 6.96
CA GLU A 180 -24.52 13.54 6.54
C GLU A 180 -23.60 13.57 7.76
N LYS A 181 -23.98 14.31 8.82
CA LYS A 181 -23.20 14.36 10.05
C LYS A 181 -23.05 13.00 10.71
N TYR A 182 -24.10 12.17 10.72
CA TYR A 182 -24.05 10.80 11.24
C TYR A 182 -23.01 9.96 10.49
N PHE A 183 -23.09 9.93 9.17
CA PHE A 183 -22.15 9.15 8.34
C PHE A 183 -20.72 9.67 8.45
N LYS A 184 -20.51 10.98 8.53
CA LYS A 184 -19.19 11.56 8.76
C LYS A 184 -18.57 11.10 10.08
N ILE A 185 -19.34 11.12 11.17
CA ILE A 185 -18.90 10.61 12.47
C ILE A 185 -18.53 9.12 12.38
N MET A 186 -19.35 8.32 11.71
CA MET A 186 -19.11 6.90 11.48
C MET A 186 -17.81 6.67 10.69
N GLY A 187 -17.60 7.42 9.62
CA GLY A 187 -16.39 7.35 8.81
C GLY A 187 -15.14 7.72 9.60
N GLU A 188 -15.18 8.76 10.42
CA GLU A 188 -14.06 9.14 11.29
C GLU A 188 -13.72 8.03 12.30
N ILE A 189 -14.72 7.41 12.93
CA ILE A 189 -14.51 6.32 13.88
C ILE A 189 -13.92 5.09 13.18
N GLN A 190 -14.42 4.75 12.00
CA GLN A 190 -13.88 3.63 11.23
C GLN A 190 -12.41 3.84 10.86
N MET A 191 -12.03 5.06 10.47
CA MET A 191 -10.63 5.40 10.19
C MET A 191 -9.75 5.30 11.44
N GLU A 192 -10.21 5.81 12.59
CA GLU A 192 -9.49 5.70 13.87
C GLU A 192 -9.27 4.22 14.23
N MET A 193 -10.32 3.39 14.11
CA MET A 193 -10.23 1.95 14.38
C MET A 193 -9.27 1.23 13.41
N MET A 194 -9.34 1.56 12.12
CA MET A 194 -8.43 1.00 11.11
C MET A 194 -6.97 1.37 11.41
N GLU A 195 -6.70 2.61 11.74
CA GLU A 195 -5.35 3.07 12.08
C GLU A 195 -4.80 2.38 13.33
N GLU A 196 -5.63 2.23 14.38
CA GLU A 196 -5.25 1.48 15.59
C GLU A 196 -4.92 0.01 15.29
N GLU A 197 -5.72 -0.64 14.47
CA GLU A 197 -5.50 -2.04 14.07
C GLU A 197 -4.20 -2.19 13.28
N LEU A 198 -3.96 -1.35 12.26
CA LEU A 198 -2.74 -1.35 11.47
C LEU A 198 -1.50 -1.06 12.34
N ALA A 199 -1.61 -0.11 13.30
CA ALA A 199 -0.54 0.18 14.24
C ALA A 199 -0.20 -1.03 15.13
N LYS A 200 -1.20 -1.77 15.60
CA LYS A 200 -1.01 -3.01 16.38
C LYS A 200 -0.34 -4.10 15.53
N MET A 201 -0.81 -4.29 14.28
CA MET A 201 -0.24 -5.28 13.36
C MET A 201 1.23 -4.96 13.03
N THR A 202 1.56 -3.67 12.86
CA THR A 202 2.93 -3.23 12.58
C THR A 202 3.91 -3.54 13.71
N LYS A 203 3.46 -3.46 14.97
CA LYS A 203 4.28 -3.82 16.14
C LYS A 203 4.71 -5.29 16.12
N ASN A 204 3.91 -6.16 15.53
CA ASN A 204 4.21 -7.58 15.41
C ASN A 204 5.23 -7.88 14.27
N GLY A 205 5.60 -6.89 13.47
CA GLY A 205 6.64 -6.97 12.45
C GLY A 205 6.36 -7.92 11.28
N LYS A 206 5.17 -8.50 11.19
CA LYS A 206 4.78 -9.42 10.12
C LYS A 206 4.09 -8.66 8.99
N TYR A 207 4.63 -8.80 7.78
CA TYR A 207 4.09 -8.21 6.57
C TYR A 207 3.78 -9.31 5.57
N VAL A 208 2.59 -9.29 5.00
CA VAL A 208 2.22 -10.11 3.85
C VAL A 208 2.10 -9.22 2.63
N GLY A 209 2.62 -9.70 1.54
CA GLY A 209 2.60 -8.96 0.30
C GLY A 209 3.21 -9.76 -0.83
N ARG A 210 3.41 -9.10 -1.95
CA ARG A 210 3.95 -9.71 -3.16
C ARG A 210 5.37 -9.22 -3.44
N LYS A 211 6.09 -10.03 -4.20
CA LYS A 211 7.37 -9.64 -4.78
C LYS A 211 7.15 -9.35 -6.25
N GLU A 212 7.72 -8.28 -6.70
CA GLU A 212 7.69 -7.87 -8.10
C GLU A 212 9.10 -7.72 -8.63
N ILE A 213 9.26 -7.94 -9.93
CA ILE A 213 10.50 -7.67 -10.65
C ILE A 213 10.20 -6.57 -11.64
N LEU A 214 10.82 -5.41 -11.42
CA LEU A 214 10.72 -4.25 -12.30
C LEU A 214 11.89 -4.25 -13.25
N GLU A 215 11.64 -3.86 -14.49
CA GLU A 215 12.68 -3.60 -15.47
C GLU A 215 13.04 -2.12 -15.45
N ALA A 216 14.31 -1.82 -15.16
CA ALA A 216 14.87 -0.48 -15.22
C ALA A 216 15.73 -0.34 -16.48
N ASN A 217 15.45 0.67 -17.28
CA ASN A 217 16.16 0.99 -18.51
C ASN A 217 16.79 2.38 -18.40
N ARG A 218 18.04 2.52 -18.85
CA ARG A 218 18.71 3.82 -18.89
C ARG A 218 18.46 4.50 -20.24
N LYS A 219 17.71 5.61 -20.20
CA LYS A 219 17.35 6.42 -21.37
C LYS A 219 17.92 7.83 -21.20
N ASN A 220 18.70 8.31 -22.15
CA ASN A 220 19.31 9.65 -22.10
C ASN A 220 20.09 9.94 -20.80
N GLY A 221 20.85 8.93 -20.33
CA GLY A 221 21.68 9.04 -19.13
C GLY A 221 20.94 8.88 -17.81
N LYS A 222 19.62 8.70 -17.80
CA LYS A 222 18.78 8.54 -16.60
C LYS A 222 18.14 7.17 -16.57
N TRP A 223 18.09 6.56 -15.39
CA TRP A 223 17.34 5.33 -15.15
C TRP A 223 15.85 5.65 -15.08
N VAL A 224 15.06 4.85 -15.77
CA VAL A 224 13.60 4.94 -15.82
C VAL A 224 13.06 3.54 -15.62
N ILE A 225 12.06 3.40 -14.78
CA ILE A 225 11.31 2.16 -14.61
C ILE A 225 9.92 2.39 -15.23
N GLU A 226 9.59 1.59 -16.22
CA GLU A 226 8.25 1.61 -16.79
C GLU A 226 7.29 1.01 -15.75
N SER A 227 6.17 1.69 -15.54
CA SER A 227 5.14 1.21 -14.62
C SER A 227 4.78 -0.23 -14.99
N PRO A 228 4.78 -1.18 -14.04
CA PRO A 228 4.42 -2.54 -14.37
C PRO A 228 3.04 -2.50 -15.03
N ASN A 229 2.93 -3.10 -16.22
CA ASN A 229 1.64 -3.38 -16.83
C ASN A 229 0.95 -4.36 -15.89
N PHE A 230 0.13 -3.83 -14.99
CA PHE A 230 -0.83 -4.65 -14.27
C PHE A 230 -1.81 -5.14 -15.34
N GLY A 231 -1.48 -6.30 -15.96
CA GLY A 231 -2.33 -6.90 -16.96
C GLY A 231 -3.69 -7.16 -16.33
N TYR A 232 -4.68 -6.43 -16.82
CA TYR A 232 -6.09 -6.67 -16.58
C TYR A 232 -6.57 -7.78 -17.53
#